data_a13a7761af863d2d450c2cff02d16fd1
#
_entry.id   a13a7761af863d2d450c2cff02d16fd1
#
_cell.length_a   1.000
_cell.length_b   1.000
_cell.length_c   1.000
_cell.angle_alpha   90.00
_cell.angle_beta   90.00
_cell.angle_gamma   90.00
#
_symmetry.space_group_name_H-M   'P 1'
#
loop_
_entity.id
_entity.type
_entity.pdbx_description
1 polymer ?
#
loop_
_entity_poly.entity_id
_entity_poly.type
_entity_poly.pdbx_seq_one_letter_code
_entity_poly.pdbx_strand_id
1 'polypeptide(L)'
;MGASVARRIHMALEIAAQPLPPFSRILLLYETVGSTLATTEAVPAAFGILAMAEGDPIRAAIYAASLSGDADTVGAIACAIAGAWQGIAAFPSALLQQLDEANATLRLRERASRLMDLLRACDRTPPASLSD
;
A
#
# COMPACT_ATOMS: atom_id res chain seq x y z
N MET A 1 17.34 21.56 2.48
CA MET A 1 15.95 21.21 2.11
C MET A 1 15.94 19.78 1.57
N GLY A 2 15.06 18.90 2.08
CA GLY A 2 14.91 17.52 1.58
C GLY A 2 13.94 17.44 0.40
N ALA A 3 13.93 16.29 -0.28
CA ALA A 3 12.95 16.00 -1.33
C ALA A 3 11.53 15.93 -0.76
N SER A 4 10.55 16.52 -1.47
CA SER A 4 9.15 16.51 -1.05
C SER A 4 8.50 15.18 -1.42
N VAL A 5 7.98 14.45 -0.44
CA VAL A 5 7.20 13.21 -0.66
C VAL A 5 5.99 13.49 -1.56
N ALA A 6 5.24 14.54 -1.29
CA ALA A 6 4.05 14.90 -2.07
C ALA A 6 4.40 15.13 -3.56
N ARG A 7 5.47 15.89 -3.85
CA ARG A 7 5.90 16.12 -5.23
C ARG A 7 6.32 14.82 -5.93
N ARG A 8 7.01 13.94 -5.22
CA ARG A 8 7.40 12.63 -5.77
C ARG A 8 6.21 11.68 -5.97
N ILE A 9 5.16 11.76 -5.14
CA ILE A 9 3.90 11.05 -5.39
C ILE A 9 3.28 11.53 -6.71
N HIS A 10 3.22 12.85 -6.97
CA HIS A 10 2.73 13.35 -8.27
C HIS A 10 3.53 12.79 -9.44
N MET A 11 4.86 12.80 -9.37
CA MET A 11 5.71 12.21 -10.41
C MET A 11 5.41 10.71 -10.62
N ALA A 12 5.23 9.96 -9.54
CA ALA A 12 4.91 8.53 -9.60
C ALA A 12 3.55 8.28 -10.27
N LEU A 13 2.54 9.12 -9.98
CA LEU A 13 1.22 9.04 -10.61
C LEU A 13 1.26 9.44 -12.08
N GLU A 14 2.06 10.44 -12.47
CA GLU A 14 2.29 10.81 -13.86
C GLU A 14 2.94 9.65 -14.65
N ILE A 15 3.91 8.95 -14.06
CA ILE A 15 4.53 7.76 -14.66
C ILE A 15 3.49 6.64 -14.80
N ALA A 16 2.68 6.41 -13.77
CA ALA A 16 1.63 5.39 -13.80
C ALA A 16 0.59 5.62 -14.90
N ALA A 17 0.31 6.88 -15.23
CA ALA A 17 -0.64 7.26 -16.28
C ALA A 17 -0.08 7.20 -17.71
N GLN A 18 1.21 6.97 -17.91
CA GLN A 18 1.80 6.92 -19.24
C GLN A 18 1.28 5.73 -20.07
N PRO A 19 1.10 5.90 -21.38
CA PRO A 19 0.62 4.85 -22.28
C PRO A 19 1.76 3.87 -22.64
N LEU A 20 2.40 3.31 -21.62
CA LEU A 20 3.50 2.37 -21.75
C LEU A 20 3.11 0.99 -21.17
N PRO A 21 3.74 -0.10 -21.60
CA PRO A 21 3.58 -1.40 -20.96
C PRO A 21 3.91 -1.34 -19.45
N PRO A 22 3.25 -2.15 -18.61
CA PRO A 22 3.43 -2.10 -17.16
C PRO A 22 4.90 -2.17 -16.71
N PHE A 23 5.68 -3.09 -17.26
CA PHE A 23 7.10 -3.22 -16.90
C PHE A 23 7.96 -2.02 -17.29
N SER A 24 7.64 -1.36 -18.41
CA SER A 24 8.33 -0.11 -18.78
C SER A 24 8.03 1.03 -17.81
N ARG A 25 6.79 1.12 -17.32
CA ARG A 25 6.42 2.08 -16.29
C ARG A 25 7.08 1.78 -14.94
N ILE A 26 7.21 0.50 -14.57
CA ILE A 26 7.91 0.07 -13.35
C ILE A 26 9.40 0.45 -13.43
N LEU A 27 10.04 0.19 -14.56
CA LEU A 27 11.43 0.59 -14.77
C LEU A 27 11.61 2.11 -14.68
N LEU A 28 10.74 2.87 -15.34
CA LEU A 28 10.77 4.33 -15.30
C LEU A 28 10.52 4.87 -13.89
N LEU A 29 9.62 4.23 -13.13
CA LEU A 29 9.37 4.54 -11.72
C LEU A 29 10.62 4.33 -10.88
N TYR A 30 11.29 3.21 -11.05
CA TYR A 30 12.55 2.90 -10.37
C TYR A 30 13.64 3.93 -10.67
N GLU A 31 13.85 4.26 -11.96
CA GLU A 31 14.92 5.18 -12.38
C GLU A 31 14.65 6.64 -11.98
N THR A 32 13.37 7.04 -11.90
CA THR A 32 13.00 8.46 -11.69
C THR A 32 12.68 8.77 -10.22
N VAL A 33 11.91 7.91 -9.57
CA VAL A 33 11.45 8.08 -8.19
C VAL A 33 12.37 7.37 -7.22
N GLY A 34 12.87 6.20 -7.59
CA GLY A 34 13.65 5.32 -6.73
C GLY A 34 12.75 4.40 -5.88
N SER A 35 13.39 3.42 -5.23
CA SER A 35 12.74 2.47 -4.35
C SER A 35 13.68 1.98 -3.26
N THR A 36 14.36 2.90 -2.60
CA THR A 36 15.20 2.59 -1.44
C THR A 36 14.37 2.66 -0.14
N LEU A 37 15.01 2.40 1.00
CA LEU A 37 14.42 2.55 2.34
C LEU A 37 13.99 3.99 2.67
N ALA A 38 14.39 4.97 1.85
CA ALA A 38 14.03 6.36 2.08
C ALA A 38 12.52 6.57 1.88
N THR A 39 11.84 7.16 2.87
CA THR A 39 10.41 7.49 2.80
C THR A 39 10.06 8.34 1.57
N THR A 40 11.00 9.18 1.11
CA THR A 40 10.87 10.01 -0.10
C THR A 40 10.88 9.22 -1.40
N GLU A 41 11.16 7.92 -1.35
CA GLU A 41 11.19 7.01 -2.49
C GLU A 41 10.17 5.88 -2.31
N ALA A 42 10.23 5.12 -1.19
CA ALA A 42 9.35 3.98 -0.96
C ALA A 42 7.86 4.36 -0.98
N VAL A 43 7.48 5.47 -0.32
CA VAL A 43 6.07 5.91 -0.31
C VAL A 43 5.59 6.36 -1.69
N PRO A 44 6.27 7.26 -2.43
CA PRO A 44 5.89 7.60 -3.79
C PRO A 44 5.86 6.39 -4.74
N ALA A 45 6.83 5.48 -4.66
CA ALA A 45 6.84 4.27 -5.46
C ALA A 45 5.61 3.40 -5.20
N ALA A 46 5.21 3.24 -3.93
CA ALA A 46 4.01 2.49 -3.56
C ALA A 46 2.72 3.10 -4.17
N PHE A 47 2.59 4.44 -4.18
CA PHE A 47 1.47 5.12 -4.85
C PHE A 47 1.50 4.93 -6.37
N GLY A 48 2.67 4.96 -7.00
CA GLY A 48 2.83 4.65 -8.43
C GLY A 48 2.41 3.23 -8.77
N ILE A 49 2.88 2.25 -7.99
CA ILE A 49 2.51 0.83 -8.13
C ILE A 49 0.99 0.65 -7.95
N LEU A 50 0.40 1.25 -6.91
CA LEU A 50 -1.04 1.17 -6.64
C LEU A 50 -1.87 1.74 -7.80
N ALA A 51 -1.46 2.88 -8.36
CA ALA A 51 -2.13 3.49 -9.49
C ALA A 51 -2.02 2.62 -10.76
N MET A 52 -0.83 2.08 -11.06
CA MET A 52 -0.64 1.14 -12.18
C MET A 52 -1.47 -0.14 -12.03
N ALA A 53 -1.67 -0.59 -10.80
CA ALA A 53 -2.47 -1.77 -10.47
C ALA A 53 -3.99 -1.47 -10.45
N GLU A 54 -4.41 -0.20 -10.60
CA GLU A 54 -5.81 0.23 -10.50
C GLU A 54 -6.46 -0.18 -9.18
N GLY A 55 -5.68 -0.20 -8.10
CA GLY A 55 -6.10 -0.61 -6.78
C GLY A 55 -6.25 -2.13 -6.56
N ASP A 56 -5.96 -2.96 -7.55
CA ASP A 56 -5.98 -4.42 -7.40
C ASP A 56 -4.79 -4.88 -6.54
N PRO A 57 -5.02 -5.53 -5.37
CA PRO A 57 -3.94 -5.88 -4.46
C PRO A 57 -2.99 -6.94 -5.01
N ILE A 58 -3.47 -7.84 -5.86
CA ILE A 58 -2.63 -8.89 -6.44
C ILE A 58 -1.75 -8.33 -7.54
N ARG A 59 -2.29 -7.47 -8.41
CA ARG A 59 -1.48 -6.74 -9.41
C ARG A 59 -0.47 -5.84 -8.71
N ALA A 60 -0.86 -5.16 -7.63
CA ALA A 60 0.05 -4.33 -6.85
C ALA A 60 1.21 -5.15 -6.27
N ALA A 61 0.94 -6.34 -5.71
CA ALA A 61 1.98 -7.25 -5.23
C ALA A 61 2.94 -7.70 -6.34
N ILE A 62 2.40 -8.09 -7.51
CA ILE A 62 3.21 -8.52 -8.66
C ILE A 62 4.08 -7.38 -9.19
N TYR A 63 3.52 -6.17 -9.31
CA TYR A 63 4.26 -5.00 -9.80
C TYR A 63 5.33 -4.56 -8.80
N ALA A 64 5.03 -4.57 -7.50
CA ALA A 64 6.01 -4.28 -6.46
C ALA A 64 7.15 -5.31 -6.44
N ALA A 65 6.84 -6.60 -6.57
CA ALA A 65 7.84 -7.65 -6.66
C ALA A 65 8.74 -7.54 -7.91
N SER A 66 8.25 -6.85 -8.95
CA SER A 66 9.01 -6.57 -10.17
C SER A 66 9.85 -5.28 -10.10
N LEU A 67 9.65 -4.49 -9.05
CA LEU A 67 10.43 -3.28 -8.78
C LEU A 67 11.73 -3.70 -8.07
N SER A 68 12.85 -3.16 -8.48
CA SER A 68 14.12 -3.38 -7.79
C SER A 68 14.19 -2.58 -6.47
N GLY A 69 15.22 -2.83 -5.66
CA GLY A 69 15.46 -2.11 -4.41
C GLY A 69 14.62 -2.66 -3.25
N ASP A 70 13.96 -1.79 -2.49
CA ASP A 70 13.15 -2.13 -1.31
C ASP A 70 11.72 -2.55 -1.72
N ALA A 71 11.63 -3.53 -2.60
CA ALA A 71 10.39 -4.01 -3.21
C ALA A 71 9.38 -4.56 -2.19
N ASP A 72 9.84 -5.15 -1.10
CA ASP A 72 9.00 -5.69 -0.02
C ASP A 72 8.31 -4.57 0.76
N THR A 73 9.00 -3.50 1.12
CA THR A 73 8.40 -2.32 1.76
C THR A 73 7.41 -1.63 0.83
N VAL A 74 7.78 -1.40 -0.44
CA VAL A 74 6.88 -0.81 -1.44
C VAL A 74 5.63 -1.68 -1.62
N GLY A 75 5.79 -2.99 -1.71
CA GLY A 75 4.70 -3.96 -1.81
C GLY A 75 3.80 -3.95 -0.57
N ALA A 76 4.39 -3.93 0.62
CA ALA A 76 3.63 -3.88 1.87
C ALA A 76 2.74 -2.63 1.94
N ILE A 77 3.27 -1.45 1.59
CA ILE A 77 2.52 -0.19 1.58
C ILE A 77 1.41 -0.23 0.53
N ALA A 78 1.72 -0.59 -0.71
CA ALA A 78 0.76 -0.62 -1.81
C ALA A 78 -0.39 -1.62 -1.55
N CYS A 79 -0.07 -2.83 -1.09
CA CYS A 79 -1.06 -3.85 -0.78
C CYS A 79 -1.89 -3.50 0.45
N ALA A 80 -1.33 -2.83 1.46
CA ALA A 80 -2.10 -2.37 2.62
C ALA A 80 -3.16 -1.33 2.20
N ILE A 81 -2.80 -0.37 1.35
CA ILE A 81 -3.73 0.64 0.84
C ILE A 81 -4.79 -0.02 -0.06
N ALA A 82 -4.38 -0.91 -0.98
CA ALA A 82 -5.29 -1.66 -1.84
C ALA A 82 -6.28 -2.51 -1.03
N GLY A 83 -5.79 -3.20 0.01
CA GLY A 83 -6.62 -4.00 0.91
C GLY A 83 -7.61 -3.17 1.74
N ALA A 84 -7.20 -1.99 2.20
CA ALA A 84 -8.09 -1.07 2.89
C ALA A 84 -9.20 -0.52 1.96
N TRP A 85 -8.89 -0.35 0.69
CA TRP A 85 -9.84 0.15 -0.32
C TRP A 85 -10.78 -0.95 -0.83
N GLN A 86 -10.24 -2.11 -1.21
CA GLN A 86 -11.01 -3.19 -1.86
C GLN A 86 -11.59 -4.21 -0.86
N GLY A 87 -11.08 -4.24 0.37
CA GLY A 87 -11.45 -5.22 1.38
C GLY A 87 -10.76 -6.58 1.20
N ILE A 88 -10.94 -7.45 2.19
CA ILE A 88 -10.28 -8.77 2.25
C ILE A 88 -10.73 -9.70 1.11
N ALA A 89 -11.94 -9.51 0.58
CA ALA A 89 -12.49 -10.33 -0.50
C ALA A 89 -11.73 -10.17 -1.84
N ALA A 90 -10.94 -9.11 -2.00
CA ALA A 90 -10.08 -8.91 -3.15
C ALA A 90 -8.85 -9.81 -3.18
N PHE A 91 -8.54 -10.49 -2.06
CA PHE A 91 -7.42 -11.42 -1.99
C PHE A 91 -7.90 -12.87 -2.20
N PRO A 92 -7.17 -13.70 -2.97
CA PRO A 92 -7.48 -15.12 -3.10
C PRO A 92 -7.48 -15.83 -1.75
N SER A 93 -8.51 -16.62 -1.47
CA SER A 93 -8.66 -17.33 -0.19
C SER A 93 -7.48 -18.25 0.13
N ALA A 94 -6.93 -18.91 -0.89
CA ALA A 94 -5.75 -19.77 -0.74
C ALA A 94 -4.52 -18.99 -0.25
N LEU A 95 -4.31 -17.76 -0.75
CA LEU A 95 -3.20 -16.89 -0.32
C LEU A 95 -3.40 -16.43 1.13
N LEU A 96 -4.64 -16.08 1.50
CA LEU A 96 -4.97 -15.70 2.88
C LEU A 96 -4.77 -16.86 3.84
N GLN A 97 -5.12 -18.08 3.43
CA GLN A 97 -4.88 -19.29 4.23
C GLN A 97 -3.39 -19.52 4.45
N GLN A 98 -2.58 -19.47 3.39
CA GLN A 98 -1.12 -19.60 3.49
C GLN A 98 -0.50 -18.55 4.42
N LEU A 99 -1.00 -17.31 4.34
CA LEU A 99 -0.54 -16.21 5.22
C LEU A 99 -0.89 -16.49 6.69
N ASP A 100 -2.13 -16.94 6.96
CA ASP A 100 -2.59 -17.27 8.31
C ASP A 100 -1.80 -18.46 8.89
N GLU A 101 -1.53 -19.50 8.10
CA GLU A 101 -0.73 -20.66 8.50
C GLU A 101 0.73 -20.27 8.80
N ALA A 102 1.36 -19.49 7.90
CA ALA A 102 2.74 -19.04 8.09
C ALA A 102 2.91 -18.08 9.29
N ASN A 103 1.85 -17.40 9.69
CA ASN A 103 1.86 -16.38 10.73
C ASN A 103 0.86 -16.70 11.88
N ALA A 104 0.61 -17.95 12.17
CA ALA A 104 -0.42 -18.40 13.13
C ALA A 104 -0.29 -17.73 14.52
N THR A 105 0.93 -17.48 14.98
CA THR A 105 1.20 -16.83 16.28
C THR A 105 0.79 -15.36 16.32
N LEU A 106 0.71 -14.69 15.14
CA LEU A 106 0.35 -13.27 15.05
C LEU A 106 -1.15 -13.03 15.15
N ARG A 107 -1.99 -14.04 14.92
CA ARG A 107 -3.46 -13.95 14.97
C ARG A 107 -3.99 -12.72 14.22
N LEU A 108 -3.58 -12.55 12.95
CA LEU A 108 -3.79 -11.33 12.17
C LEU A 108 -5.28 -10.93 12.08
N ARG A 109 -6.17 -11.91 11.83
CA ARG A 109 -7.63 -11.66 11.73
C ARG A 109 -8.23 -11.18 13.04
N GLU A 110 -7.83 -11.79 14.18
CA GLU A 110 -8.29 -11.37 15.50
C GLU A 110 -7.86 -9.94 15.82
N ARG A 111 -6.62 -9.60 15.50
CA ARG A 111 -6.10 -8.23 15.69
C ARG A 111 -6.84 -7.21 14.82
N ALA A 112 -7.10 -7.54 13.55
CA ALA A 112 -7.87 -6.69 12.67
C ALA A 112 -9.31 -6.48 13.18
N SER A 113 -9.98 -7.55 13.65
CA SER A 113 -11.32 -7.44 14.24
C SER A 113 -11.33 -6.53 15.47
N ARG A 114 -10.39 -6.73 16.38
CA ARG A 114 -10.27 -5.87 17.58
C ARG A 114 -10.03 -4.40 17.24
N LEU A 115 -9.21 -4.11 16.22
CA LEU A 115 -9.01 -2.74 15.75
C LEU A 115 -10.31 -2.13 15.25
N MET A 116 -11.09 -2.86 14.46
CA MET A 116 -12.40 -2.39 13.97
C MET A 116 -13.39 -2.15 15.10
N ASP A 117 -13.40 -2.99 16.13
CA ASP A 117 -14.27 -2.81 17.30
C ASP A 117 -13.90 -1.54 18.08
N LEU A 118 -12.61 -1.26 18.23
CA LEU A 118 -12.12 -0.01 18.84
C LEU A 118 -12.54 1.21 18.02
N LEU A 119 -12.40 1.19 16.70
CA LEU A 119 -12.82 2.29 15.82
C LEU A 119 -14.33 2.56 15.96
N ARG A 120 -15.15 1.51 15.94
CA ARG A 120 -16.60 1.63 16.13
C ARG A 120 -16.98 2.17 17.52
N ALA A 121 -16.20 1.85 18.54
CA ALA A 121 -16.42 2.40 19.90
C ALA A 121 -16.05 3.87 19.96
N CYS A 122 -14.96 4.30 19.30
CA CYS A 122 -14.57 5.71 19.22
C CYS A 122 -15.62 6.57 18.46
N ASP A 123 -16.16 6.07 17.36
CA ASP A 123 -17.19 6.78 16.58
C ASP A 123 -18.51 6.99 17.36
N ARG A 124 -18.78 6.14 18.36
CA ARG A 124 -19.97 6.25 19.23
C ARG A 124 -19.81 7.20 20.40
N THR A 125 -18.58 7.65 20.66
CA THR A 125 -18.32 8.61 21.76
C THR A 125 -18.30 10.01 21.14
N PRO A 126 -19.30 10.88 21.42
CA PRO A 126 -19.26 12.24 20.92
C PRO A 126 -18.03 12.94 21.48
N PRO A 127 -17.39 13.84 20.71
CA PRO A 127 -16.25 14.62 21.23
C PRO A 127 -16.70 15.32 22.52
N ALA A 128 -15.89 15.15 23.58
CA ALA A 128 -16.11 15.89 24.80
C ALA A 128 -16.22 17.38 24.42
N SER A 129 -17.35 18.02 24.76
CA SER A 129 -17.53 19.45 24.55
C SER A 129 -16.38 20.14 25.26
N LEU A 130 -15.50 20.78 24.51
CA LEU A 130 -14.57 21.77 25.08
C LEU A 130 -15.48 22.88 25.63
N SER A 131 -15.82 22.78 26.91
CA SER A 131 -16.42 23.87 27.65
C SER A 131 -15.33 24.92 27.87
N ASP A 132 -15.57 26.08 27.32
CA ASP A 132 -14.79 27.32 27.48
C ASP A 132 -14.45 27.63 28.96
#